data_8ad5de9cd7824fe6a64bd44beba6d74e
#
_entry.id   8ad5de9cd7824fe6a64bd44beba6d74e
#
_cell.length_a   1.000
_cell.length_b   1.000
_cell.length_c   1.000
_cell.angle_alpha   90.00
_cell.angle_beta   90.00
_cell.angle_gamma   90.00
#
_symmetry.space_group_name_H-M   'P 1'
#
loop_
_entity.id
_entity.type
_entity.pdbx_description
1 polymer ?
#
loop_
_entity_poly.entity_id
_entity_poly.type
_entity_poly.pdbx_seq_one_letter_code
_entity_poly.pdbx_strand_id
1 'polypeptide(L)'
;MLEFTILFPEIPMQTITDITGCIFFTIALLMTDVLLRIIIECNNYLRVTRKRKTALNYILTVLWFGWGEAGKEKRRFLVSKGLRNALTLKMTVQYPALFLFSALSFLLPDIVIAGWRFDLFVSFVFSIIPIVCEVTSIIEKLNMLDAEIIHMWDKVTRLVRIWK
;
A
#
# COMPACT_ATOMS: atom_id res chain seq x y z
N MET A 1 -5.19 -50.99 13.09
CA MET A 1 -3.86 -50.49 12.73
C MET A 1 -4.11 -49.36 11.73
N LEU A 2 -4.10 -48.11 12.19
CA LEU A 2 -4.29 -46.93 11.31
C LEU A 2 -2.93 -46.64 10.68
N GLU A 3 -2.75 -47.02 9.42
CA GLU A 3 -1.59 -46.59 8.64
C GLU A 3 -1.70 -45.08 8.40
N PHE A 4 -0.94 -44.31 9.16
CA PHE A 4 -0.66 -42.92 8.84
C PHE A 4 0.31 -42.91 7.67
N THR A 5 -0.20 -42.97 6.45
CA THR A 5 0.55 -42.56 5.28
C THR A 5 0.66 -41.06 5.31
N ILE A 6 1.82 -40.54 5.77
CA ILE A 6 2.14 -39.12 5.58
C ILE A 6 2.41 -38.96 4.09
N LEU A 7 1.36 -38.76 3.31
CA LEU A 7 1.49 -38.23 1.97
C LEU A 7 1.93 -36.78 2.18
N PHE A 8 3.14 -36.41 1.73
CA PHE A 8 3.48 -35.03 1.52
C PHE A 8 2.48 -34.50 0.48
N PRO A 9 1.61 -33.55 0.82
CA PRO A 9 0.63 -33.08 -0.13
C PRO A 9 1.38 -32.47 -1.32
N GLU A 10 1.13 -33.03 -2.52
CA GLU A 10 1.60 -32.39 -3.76
C GLU A 10 0.95 -31.02 -3.83
N ILE A 11 1.75 -29.95 -3.66
CA ILE A 11 1.26 -28.60 -3.77
C ILE A 11 0.85 -28.39 -5.24
N PRO A 12 -0.43 -28.14 -5.53
CA PRO A 12 -0.87 -27.95 -6.90
C PRO A 12 -0.10 -26.79 -7.56
N MET A 13 0.43 -26.98 -8.75
CA MET A 13 1.19 -25.96 -9.48
C MET A 13 0.39 -24.65 -9.63
N GLN A 14 -0.93 -24.76 -9.78
CA GLN A 14 -1.84 -23.63 -9.85
C GLN A 14 -1.80 -22.78 -8.56
N THR A 15 -1.74 -23.38 -7.41
CA THR A 15 -1.68 -22.68 -6.13
C THR A 15 -0.38 -21.89 -5.96
N ILE A 16 0.76 -22.44 -6.43
CA ILE A 16 2.04 -21.70 -6.45
C ILE A 16 1.91 -20.47 -7.34
N THR A 17 1.27 -20.63 -8.50
CA THR A 17 1.03 -19.52 -9.44
C THR A 17 0.14 -18.46 -8.81
N ASP A 18 -0.91 -18.84 -8.10
CA ASP A 18 -1.83 -17.92 -7.44
C ASP A 18 -1.15 -17.12 -6.31
N ILE A 19 -0.35 -17.79 -5.46
CA ILE A 19 0.43 -17.11 -4.42
C ILE A 19 1.44 -16.13 -5.04
N THR A 20 2.13 -16.57 -6.09
CA THR A 20 3.07 -15.71 -6.81
C THR A 20 2.36 -14.49 -7.40
N GLY A 21 1.18 -14.68 -7.97
CA GLY A 21 0.31 -13.59 -8.45
C GLY A 21 -0.06 -12.59 -7.33
N CYS A 22 -0.45 -13.09 -6.16
CA CYS A 22 -0.73 -12.27 -4.99
C CYS A 22 0.49 -11.45 -4.53
N ILE A 23 1.69 -12.04 -4.56
CA ILE A 23 2.94 -11.33 -4.22
C ILE A 23 3.18 -10.17 -5.20
N PHE A 24 3.13 -10.42 -6.51
CA PHE A 24 3.32 -9.37 -7.52
C PHE A 24 2.26 -8.27 -7.40
N PHE A 25 1.00 -8.65 -7.18
CA PHE A 25 -0.07 -7.68 -7.01
C PHE A 25 0.13 -6.83 -5.74
N THR A 26 0.53 -7.43 -4.64
CA THR A 26 0.87 -6.71 -3.39
C THR A 26 2.01 -5.72 -3.59
N ILE A 27 3.06 -6.11 -4.33
CA ILE A 27 4.18 -5.22 -4.66
C ILE A 27 3.69 -4.03 -5.49
N ALA A 28 2.85 -4.26 -6.50
CA ALA A 28 2.29 -3.19 -7.33
C ALA A 28 1.44 -2.21 -6.51
N LEU A 29 0.59 -2.71 -5.61
CA LEU A 29 -0.21 -1.88 -4.69
C LEU A 29 0.68 -1.08 -3.75
N LEU A 30 1.71 -1.69 -3.18
CA LEU A 30 2.65 -1.02 -2.28
C LEU A 30 3.40 0.11 -3.00
N MET A 31 3.82 -0.10 -4.25
CA MET A 31 4.43 0.97 -5.05
C MET A 31 3.45 2.11 -5.31
N THR A 32 2.19 1.80 -5.60
CA THR A 32 1.12 2.80 -5.76
C THR A 32 0.90 3.57 -4.46
N ASP A 33 0.86 2.90 -3.32
CA ASP A 33 0.73 3.52 -1.99
C ASP A 33 1.87 4.51 -1.69
N VAL A 34 3.11 4.14 -2.01
CA VAL A 34 4.29 5.00 -1.87
C VAL A 34 4.19 6.23 -2.78
N LEU A 35 3.79 6.06 -4.04
CA LEU A 35 3.63 7.17 -4.99
C LEU A 35 2.57 8.16 -4.51
N LEU A 36 1.41 7.69 -4.05
CA LEU A 36 0.36 8.55 -3.49
C LEU A 36 0.85 9.34 -2.29
N ARG A 37 1.61 8.71 -1.40
CA ARG A 37 2.21 9.39 -0.25
C ARG A 37 3.18 10.49 -0.68
N ILE A 38 4.03 10.24 -1.66
CA ILE A 38 4.94 11.25 -2.21
C ILE A 38 4.14 12.42 -2.80
N ILE A 39 3.07 12.15 -3.54
CA ILE A 39 2.21 13.18 -4.13
C ILE A 39 1.57 14.06 -3.03
N ILE A 40 1.03 13.45 -1.98
CA ILE A 40 0.43 14.17 -0.84
C ILE A 40 1.46 15.08 -0.17
N GLU A 41 2.65 14.56 0.13
CA GLU A 41 3.69 15.35 0.79
C GLU A 41 4.21 16.48 -0.13
N CYS A 42 4.32 16.24 -1.44
CA CYS A 42 4.64 17.28 -2.41
C CYS A 42 3.55 18.35 -2.48
N ASN A 43 2.28 17.99 -2.47
CA ASN A 43 1.16 18.93 -2.43
C ASN A 43 1.25 19.83 -1.18
N ASN A 44 1.51 19.24 -0.03
CA ASN A 44 1.67 19.95 1.24
C ASN A 44 2.85 20.93 1.17
N TYR A 45 3.99 20.51 0.62
CA TYR A 45 5.15 21.38 0.41
C TYR A 45 4.83 22.57 -0.50
N LEU A 46 4.22 22.33 -1.66
CA LEU A 46 3.86 23.38 -2.62
C LEU A 46 2.85 24.37 -2.02
N ARG A 47 1.90 23.88 -1.20
CA ARG A 47 0.93 24.70 -0.49
C ARG A 47 1.60 25.63 0.52
N VAL A 48 2.51 25.10 1.35
CA VAL A 48 3.20 25.87 2.39
C VAL A 48 4.16 26.90 1.77
N THR A 49 4.85 26.54 0.70
CA THR A 49 5.78 27.42 -0.02
C THR A 49 5.09 28.37 -1.00
N ARG A 50 3.75 28.29 -1.14
CA ARG A 50 2.94 29.08 -2.09
C ARG A 50 3.39 28.97 -3.55
N LYS A 51 4.03 27.88 -3.93
CA LYS A 51 4.45 27.60 -5.31
C LYS A 51 3.27 27.07 -6.14
N ARG A 52 3.29 27.34 -7.44
CA ARG A 52 2.26 26.82 -8.37
C ARG A 52 2.38 25.29 -8.47
N LYS A 53 1.24 24.60 -8.54
CA LYS A 53 1.16 23.16 -8.76
C LYS A 53 1.37 22.84 -10.25
N THR A 54 2.62 22.81 -10.69
CA THR A 54 3.03 22.43 -12.05
C THR A 54 3.84 21.15 -11.99
N ALA A 55 3.82 20.33 -13.06
CA ALA A 55 4.59 19.09 -13.13
C ALA A 55 6.07 19.30 -12.81
N LEU A 56 6.66 20.40 -13.33
CA LEU A 56 8.04 20.78 -13.05
C LEU A 56 8.29 20.99 -11.54
N ASN A 57 7.38 21.67 -10.84
CA ASN A 57 7.51 21.92 -9.41
C ASN A 57 7.37 20.64 -8.59
N TYR A 58 6.55 19.67 -9.03
CA TYR A 58 6.49 18.35 -8.40
C TYR A 58 7.81 17.62 -8.55
N ILE A 59 8.36 17.54 -9.76
CA ILE A 59 9.64 16.90 -10.04
C ILE A 59 10.76 17.54 -9.20
N LEU A 60 10.86 18.86 -9.21
CA LEU A 60 11.86 19.59 -8.43
C LEU A 60 11.69 19.39 -6.91
N THR A 61 10.45 19.27 -6.43
CA THR A 61 10.18 19.01 -5.02
C THR A 61 10.68 17.61 -4.64
N VAL A 62 10.41 16.60 -5.46
CA VAL A 62 10.87 15.22 -5.22
C VAL A 62 12.40 15.13 -5.32
N LEU A 63 13.00 15.76 -6.33
CA LEU A 63 14.45 15.63 -6.55
C LEU A 63 15.29 16.47 -5.58
N TRP A 64 14.81 17.63 -5.15
CA TRP A 64 15.65 18.57 -4.43
C TRP A 64 14.97 19.24 -3.22
N PHE A 65 13.88 19.96 -3.43
CA PHE A 65 13.35 20.87 -2.42
C PHE A 65 12.54 20.23 -1.30
N GLY A 66 11.89 19.11 -1.54
CA GLY A 66 11.02 18.46 -0.56
C GLY A 66 11.76 17.83 0.62
N TRP A 67 13.06 17.59 0.49
CA TRP A 67 13.92 16.98 1.51
C TRP A 67 14.45 17.97 2.54
N GLY A 68 14.37 19.26 2.25
CA GLY A 68 14.79 20.35 3.13
C GLY A 68 13.70 20.77 4.11
N GLU A 69 14.08 21.63 5.05
CA GLU A 69 13.14 22.28 5.95
C GLU A 69 12.43 23.42 5.24
N ALA A 70 11.09 23.47 5.35
CA ALA A 70 10.28 24.51 4.72
C ALA A 70 9.15 24.96 5.65
N GLY A 71 8.75 26.24 5.48
CA GLY A 71 7.68 26.87 6.25
C GLY A 71 8.15 27.46 7.58
N LYS A 72 7.23 28.12 8.28
CA LYS A 72 7.50 28.81 9.57
C LYS A 72 7.97 27.83 10.66
N GLU A 73 7.50 26.57 10.60
CA GLU A 73 7.81 25.52 11.57
C GLU A 73 9.05 24.71 11.19
N LYS A 74 9.78 25.08 10.13
CA LYS A 74 10.92 24.32 9.57
C LYS A 74 10.64 22.83 9.43
N ARG A 75 9.43 22.47 9.00
CA ARG A 75 8.99 21.09 8.85
C ARG A 75 9.59 20.47 7.59
N ARG A 76 10.14 19.28 7.74
CA ARG A 76 10.56 18.44 6.60
C ARG A 76 9.36 17.67 6.07
N PHE A 77 9.05 17.84 4.80
CA PHE A 77 7.91 17.16 4.14
C PHE A 77 8.27 15.77 3.67
N LEU A 78 9.33 15.63 2.90
CA LEU A 78 9.81 14.34 2.45
C LEU A 78 10.84 13.80 3.45
N VAL A 79 10.41 12.91 4.34
CA VAL A 79 11.29 12.28 5.34
C VAL A 79 11.66 10.88 4.86
N SER A 80 12.82 10.76 4.21
CA SER A 80 13.32 9.49 3.67
C SER A 80 13.37 8.38 4.72
N LYS A 81 13.78 8.68 5.95
CA LYS A 81 13.89 7.70 7.04
C LYS A 81 12.53 7.10 7.40
N GLY A 82 11.48 7.91 7.52
CA GLY A 82 10.14 7.43 7.83
C GLY A 82 9.53 6.58 6.72
N LEU A 83 9.68 7.04 5.47
CA LEU A 83 9.21 6.30 4.29
C LEU A 83 9.94 4.96 4.17
N ARG A 84 11.27 4.99 4.29
CA ARG A 84 12.12 3.79 4.18
C ARG A 84 11.81 2.78 5.29
N ASN A 85 11.69 3.22 6.54
CA ASN A 85 11.44 2.30 7.66
C ASN A 85 10.08 1.60 7.51
N ALA A 86 9.02 2.35 7.16
CA ALA A 86 7.71 1.76 6.95
C ALA A 86 7.70 0.77 5.77
N LEU A 87 8.32 1.14 4.65
CA LEU A 87 8.45 0.28 3.47
C LEU A 87 9.29 -0.95 3.78
N THR A 88 10.45 -0.77 4.40
CA THR A 88 11.36 -1.87 4.75
C THR A 88 10.68 -2.87 5.67
N LEU A 89 9.98 -2.42 6.73
CA LEU A 89 9.29 -3.32 7.65
C LEU A 89 8.21 -4.15 6.96
N LYS A 90 7.42 -3.54 6.08
CA LYS A 90 6.39 -4.24 5.30
C LYS A 90 7.02 -5.27 4.36
N MET A 91 8.05 -4.89 3.60
CA MET A 91 8.66 -5.73 2.56
C MET A 91 9.58 -6.82 3.11
N THR A 92 10.26 -6.59 4.24
CA THR A 92 11.24 -7.55 4.76
C THR A 92 10.71 -8.45 5.85
N VAL A 93 9.66 -8.04 6.56
CA VAL A 93 9.14 -8.79 7.71
C VAL A 93 7.67 -9.14 7.54
N GLN A 94 6.79 -8.15 7.41
CA GLN A 94 5.34 -8.39 7.52
C GLN A 94 4.80 -9.21 6.35
N TYR A 95 5.06 -8.81 5.11
CA TYR A 95 4.51 -9.50 3.94
C TYR A 95 5.19 -10.84 3.66
N PRO A 96 6.53 -10.96 3.74
CA PRO A 96 7.17 -12.26 3.62
C PRO A 96 6.68 -13.26 4.68
N ALA A 97 6.45 -12.83 5.93
CA ALA A 97 5.90 -13.70 6.96
C ALA A 97 4.49 -14.19 6.61
N LEU A 98 3.60 -13.31 6.12
CA LEU A 98 2.24 -13.70 5.71
C LEU A 98 2.26 -14.66 4.53
N PHE A 99 3.08 -14.43 3.51
CA PHE A 99 3.23 -15.34 2.38
C PHE A 99 3.90 -16.67 2.77
N LEU A 100 4.84 -16.63 3.73
CA LEU A 100 5.41 -17.86 4.28
C LEU A 100 4.34 -18.68 5.02
N PHE A 101 3.50 -18.03 5.86
CA PHE A 101 2.40 -18.73 6.52
C PHE A 101 1.37 -19.26 5.52
N SER A 102 1.10 -18.52 4.44
CA SER A 102 0.28 -19.03 3.34
C SER A 102 0.88 -20.29 2.72
N ALA A 103 2.19 -20.33 2.46
CA ALA A 103 2.87 -21.51 1.93
C ALA A 103 2.91 -22.66 2.94
N LEU A 104 3.15 -22.39 4.22
CA LEU A 104 3.17 -23.40 5.28
C LEU A 104 1.79 -23.99 5.55
N SER A 105 0.69 -23.32 5.20
CA SER A 105 -0.65 -23.87 5.39
C SER A 105 -0.88 -25.18 4.62
N PHE A 106 -0.13 -25.42 3.53
CA PHE A 106 -0.17 -26.69 2.81
C PHE A 106 0.45 -27.88 3.56
N LEU A 107 1.15 -27.61 4.67
CA LEU A 107 1.60 -28.68 5.58
C LEU A 107 0.51 -29.10 6.57
N LEU A 108 -0.62 -28.36 6.60
CA LEU A 108 -1.77 -28.76 7.39
C LEU A 108 -2.43 -30.00 6.77
N PRO A 109 -3.05 -30.87 7.61
CA PRO A 109 -3.77 -32.02 7.08
C PRO A 109 -4.93 -31.58 6.19
N ASP A 110 -5.21 -32.37 5.15
CA ASP A 110 -6.33 -32.15 4.21
C ASP A 110 -7.68 -32.38 4.91
N ILE A 111 -8.12 -31.41 5.69
CA ILE A 111 -9.41 -31.43 6.37
C ILE A 111 -10.42 -30.73 5.47
N VAL A 112 -11.49 -31.44 5.13
CA VAL A 112 -12.61 -30.87 4.36
C VAL A 112 -13.74 -30.52 5.32
N ILE A 113 -14.06 -29.22 5.42
CA ILE A 113 -15.17 -28.69 6.24
C ILE A 113 -16.20 -28.08 5.29
N ALA A 114 -17.43 -28.60 5.31
CA ALA A 114 -18.52 -28.13 4.47
C ALA A 114 -18.18 -28.06 2.95
N GLY A 115 -17.37 -28.98 2.45
CA GLY A 115 -16.92 -29.02 1.05
C GLY A 115 -15.72 -28.14 0.72
N TRP A 116 -15.17 -27.41 1.68
CA TRP A 116 -13.98 -26.57 1.50
C TRP A 116 -12.75 -27.22 2.12
N ARG A 117 -11.65 -27.21 1.38
CA ARG A 117 -10.35 -27.67 1.91
C ARG A 117 -9.80 -26.58 2.84
N PHE A 118 -9.53 -26.96 4.08
CA PHE A 118 -9.10 -26.02 5.13
C PHE A 118 -7.72 -25.41 4.86
N ASP A 119 -6.79 -26.21 4.35
CA ASP A 119 -5.44 -25.77 3.94
C ASP A 119 -5.48 -24.66 2.88
N LEU A 120 -6.31 -24.84 1.84
CA LEU A 120 -6.50 -23.84 0.78
C LEU A 120 -7.16 -22.57 1.30
N PHE A 121 -8.14 -22.71 2.19
CA PHE A 121 -8.81 -21.55 2.79
C PHE A 121 -7.83 -20.72 3.63
N VAL A 122 -7.02 -21.36 4.47
CA VAL A 122 -6.02 -20.69 5.31
C VAL A 122 -4.96 -20.01 4.43
N SER A 123 -4.45 -20.70 3.40
CA SER A 123 -3.51 -20.12 2.44
C SER A 123 -4.08 -18.87 1.77
N PHE A 124 -5.31 -18.93 1.30
CA PHE A 124 -6.01 -17.80 0.67
C PHE A 124 -6.11 -16.61 1.63
N VAL A 125 -6.54 -16.84 2.88
CA VAL A 125 -6.66 -15.77 3.88
C VAL A 125 -5.33 -15.07 4.11
N PHE A 126 -4.24 -15.80 4.33
CA PHE A 126 -2.92 -15.20 4.53
C PHE A 126 -2.39 -14.47 3.30
N SER A 127 -2.71 -14.92 2.09
CA SER A 127 -2.29 -14.27 0.84
C SER A 127 -3.05 -12.97 0.57
N ILE A 128 -4.33 -12.88 0.98
CA ILE A 128 -5.17 -11.71 0.69
C ILE A 128 -4.98 -10.57 1.70
N ILE A 129 -4.54 -10.85 2.92
CA ILE A 129 -4.35 -9.83 3.97
C ILE A 129 -3.45 -8.68 3.51
N PRO A 130 -2.26 -8.88 2.91
CA PRO A 130 -1.42 -7.80 2.42
C PRO A 130 -2.13 -6.94 1.37
N ILE A 131 -2.88 -7.58 0.48
CA ILE A 131 -3.65 -6.89 -0.58
C ILE A 131 -4.70 -5.96 0.04
N VAL A 132 -5.50 -6.47 0.99
CA VAL A 132 -6.52 -5.67 1.68
C VAL A 132 -5.89 -4.50 2.43
N CYS A 133 -4.77 -4.73 3.13
CA CYS A 133 -4.06 -3.67 3.84
C CYS A 133 -3.60 -2.54 2.90
N GLU A 134 -3.01 -2.89 1.73
CA GLU A 134 -2.56 -1.87 0.78
C GLU A 134 -3.72 -1.16 0.08
N VAL A 135 -4.77 -1.88 -0.30
CA VAL A 135 -5.98 -1.26 -0.88
C VAL A 135 -6.61 -0.27 0.10
N THR A 136 -6.74 -0.63 1.37
CA THR A 136 -7.28 0.28 2.41
C THR A 136 -6.40 1.53 2.55
N SER A 137 -5.07 1.36 2.61
CA SER A 137 -4.13 2.48 2.67
C SER A 137 -4.21 3.41 1.45
N ILE A 138 -4.39 2.84 0.25
CA ILE A 138 -4.58 3.60 -0.99
C ILE A 138 -5.88 4.41 -0.94
N ILE A 139 -7.01 3.78 -0.52
CA ILE A 139 -8.31 4.45 -0.39
C ILE A 139 -8.23 5.61 0.58
N GLU A 140 -7.60 5.44 1.74
CA GLU A 140 -7.40 6.52 2.72
C GLU A 140 -6.64 7.70 2.11
N LYS A 141 -5.57 7.44 1.35
CA LYS A 141 -4.79 8.48 0.69
C LYS A 141 -5.53 9.18 -0.44
N LEU A 142 -6.33 8.45 -1.22
CA LEU A 142 -7.20 9.04 -2.24
C LEU A 142 -8.25 9.96 -1.61
N ASN A 143 -8.88 9.54 -0.51
CA ASN A 143 -9.81 10.38 0.23
C ASN A 143 -9.16 11.67 0.75
N MET A 144 -7.89 11.60 1.20
CA MET A 144 -7.14 12.81 1.59
C MET A 144 -6.90 13.75 0.39
N LEU A 145 -6.60 13.22 -0.79
CA LEU A 145 -6.43 14.00 -2.01
C LEU A 145 -7.74 14.62 -2.48
N ASP A 146 -8.84 13.90 -2.46
CA ASP A 146 -10.17 14.39 -2.85
C ASP A 146 -10.65 15.50 -1.90
N ALA A 147 -10.44 15.35 -0.61
CA ALA A 147 -10.76 16.40 0.37
C ALA A 147 -9.98 17.70 0.09
N GLU A 148 -8.72 17.63 -0.36
CA GLU A 148 -7.95 18.81 -0.78
C GLU A 148 -8.50 19.42 -2.07
N ILE A 149 -8.94 18.62 -3.03
CA ILE A 149 -9.52 19.08 -4.31
C ILE A 149 -10.85 19.77 -4.05
N ILE A 150 -11.75 19.18 -3.27
CA ILE A 150 -13.05 19.75 -2.90
C ILE A 150 -12.85 21.10 -2.19
N HIS A 151 -11.91 21.18 -1.24
CA HIS A 151 -11.62 22.43 -0.55
C HIS A 151 -11.06 23.53 -1.48
N MET A 152 -10.33 23.14 -2.54
CA MET A 152 -9.88 24.10 -3.57
C MET A 152 -11.05 24.60 -4.43
N TRP A 153 -11.97 23.72 -4.84
CA TRP A 153 -13.17 24.11 -5.59
C TRP A 153 -14.06 25.07 -4.81
N ASP A 154 -14.28 24.84 -3.52
CA ASP A 154 -15.01 25.75 -2.65
C ASP A 154 -14.37 27.12 -2.53
N LYS A 155 -13.04 27.21 -2.53
CA LYS A 155 -12.33 28.49 -2.57
C LYS A 155 -12.52 29.22 -3.91
N VAL A 156 -12.41 28.50 -5.01
CA VAL A 156 -12.58 29.08 -6.35
C VAL A 156 -14.02 29.57 -6.56
N THR A 157 -15.01 28.77 -6.16
CA THR A 157 -16.42 29.17 -6.27
C THR A 157 -16.78 30.35 -5.38
N ARG A 158 -16.19 30.50 -4.18
CA ARG A 158 -16.35 31.70 -3.35
C ARG A 158 -15.74 32.94 -4.00
N LEU A 159 -14.54 32.82 -4.61
CA LEU A 159 -13.92 33.93 -5.31
C LEU A 159 -14.74 34.39 -6.52
N VAL A 160 -15.31 33.48 -7.28
CA VAL A 160 -16.19 33.81 -8.43
C VAL A 160 -17.50 34.46 -7.96
N ARG A 161 -18.01 34.14 -6.76
CA ARG A 161 -19.20 34.75 -6.18
C ARG A 161 -18.99 36.17 -5.68
N ILE A 162 -17.77 36.53 -5.33
CA ILE A 162 -17.39 37.89 -4.88
C ILE A 162 -17.26 38.86 -6.09
N TRP A 163 -17.07 38.30 -7.29
CA TRP A 163 -16.91 39.07 -8.55
C TRP A 163 -18.22 39.27 -9.33
N LYS A 164 -19.35 38.77 -8.83
CA LYS A 164 -20.71 39.07 -9.31
C LYS A 164 -21.40 40.03 -8.38
#